data_bf01ec961b0514f7e10b5d04d1f6fe2b
#
_entry.id   bf01ec961b0514f7e10b5d04d1f6fe2b
#
_cell.length_a   1.000
_cell.length_b   1.000
_cell.length_c   1.000
_cell.angle_alpha   90.00
_cell.angle_beta   90.00
_cell.angle_gamma   90.00
#
_symmetry.space_group_name_H-M   'P 1'
#
loop_
_entity.id
_entity.type
_entity.pdbx_description
1 polymer ?
#
loop_
_entity_poly.entity_id
_entity_poly.type
_entity_poly.pdbx_seq_one_letter_code
_entity_poly.pdbx_strand_id
1 'polypeptide(L)'
;MSGPTVYSAGDYGDMITCEPRMPAYAEALRQAVTPGCTVTDIGAGTGIFSLLACQYGAAKVTAIEPADAVMLLREAAEANGYAERITIVQGLSFERVPGQKADVIVADIRGSLPLFEHHIATIVDARERLLAPGGTLIPMRDTIRAALVQHPDGYLSREEPWLRNNYSLDLSAGHRYAVNTWSKVSLQ
;
A
#
# COMPACT_ATOMS: atom_id res chain seq x y z
N MET A 1 1.26 20.10 3.97
CA MET A 1 1.12 18.72 4.46
C MET A 1 -0.12 18.16 3.79
N SER A 2 0.02 17.26 2.83
CA SER A 2 -1.12 16.55 2.26
C SER A 2 -1.66 15.62 3.34
N GLY A 3 -2.95 15.70 3.65
CA GLY A 3 -3.61 14.73 4.55
C GLY A 3 -3.50 13.31 4.00
N PRO A 4 -3.80 12.29 4.80
CA PRO A 4 -3.77 10.91 4.35
C PRO A 4 -4.67 10.76 3.12
N THR A 5 -4.19 10.04 2.12
CA THR A 5 -4.97 9.72 0.92
C THR A 5 -6.19 8.92 1.35
N VAL A 6 -7.38 9.45 1.16
CA VAL A 6 -8.63 8.76 1.47
C VAL A 6 -9.07 8.01 0.22
N TYR A 7 -9.02 6.69 0.26
CA TYR A 7 -9.51 5.82 -0.81
C TYR A 7 -11.00 5.56 -0.65
N SER A 8 -11.73 5.57 -1.75
CA SER A 8 -13.11 5.12 -1.82
C SER A 8 -13.22 3.59 -1.85
N ALA A 9 -14.41 3.05 -1.64
CA ALA A 9 -14.64 1.61 -1.81
C ALA A 9 -14.37 1.14 -3.25
N GLY A 10 -14.58 2.01 -4.25
CA GLY A 10 -14.22 1.73 -5.65
C GLY A 10 -12.70 1.59 -5.83
N ASP A 11 -11.91 2.50 -5.28
CA ASP A 11 -10.45 2.43 -5.35
C ASP A 11 -9.92 1.14 -4.72
N TYR A 12 -10.49 0.70 -3.59
CA TYR A 12 -10.14 -0.59 -2.99
C TYR A 12 -10.53 -1.76 -3.88
N GLY A 13 -11.68 -1.68 -4.57
CA GLY A 13 -12.09 -2.67 -5.57
C GLY A 13 -11.07 -2.82 -6.70
N ASP A 14 -10.61 -1.71 -7.25
CA ASP A 14 -9.56 -1.69 -8.28
C ASP A 14 -8.24 -2.28 -7.76
N MET A 15 -7.90 -1.98 -6.51
CA MET A 15 -6.71 -2.58 -5.88
C MET A 15 -6.82 -4.10 -5.72
N ILE A 16 -7.99 -4.62 -5.36
CA ILE A 16 -8.23 -6.06 -5.18
C ILE A 16 -8.18 -6.81 -6.52
N THR A 17 -8.56 -6.15 -7.61
CA THR A 17 -8.56 -6.73 -8.95
C THR A 17 -7.26 -6.50 -9.73
N CYS A 18 -6.27 -5.84 -9.16
CA CYS A 18 -4.99 -5.54 -9.82
C CYS A 18 -4.19 -6.82 -10.09
N GLU A 19 -4.26 -7.30 -11.33
CA GLU A 19 -3.65 -8.55 -11.82
C GLU A 19 -2.15 -8.73 -11.51
N PRO A 20 -1.26 -7.73 -11.73
CA PRO A 20 0.15 -7.94 -11.42
C PRO A 20 0.43 -8.00 -9.92
N ARG A 21 -0.39 -7.33 -9.10
CA ARG A 21 -0.13 -7.13 -7.68
C ARG A 21 -0.73 -8.23 -6.83
N MET A 22 -2.03 -8.47 -6.96
CA MET A 22 -2.75 -9.37 -6.05
C MET A 22 -2.28 -10.82 -6.09
N PRO A 23 -2.04 -11.44 -7.26
CA PRO A 23 -1.49 -12.78 -7.30
C PRO A 23 -0.11 -12.90 -6.64
N ALA A 24 0.73 -11.87 -6.78
CA ALA A 24 2.07 -11.88 -6.17
C ALA A 24 2.00 -11.82 -4.65
N TYR A 25 1.14 -10.96 -4.07
CA TYR A 25 0.94 -10.90 -2.63
C TYR A 25 0.27 -12.15 -2.08
N ALA A 26 -0.75 -12.67 -2.76
CA ALA A 26 -1.43 -13.90 -2.36
C ALA A 26 -0.46 -15.09 -2.32
N GLU A 27 0.39 -15.22 -3.33
CA GLU A 27 1.40 -16.28 -3.37
C GLU A 27 2.48 -16.10 -2.30
N ALA A 28 2.96 -14.87 -2.07
CA ALA A 28 3.92 -14.60 -1.01
C ALA A 28 3.35 -14.94 0.38
N LEU A 29 2.10 -14.57 0.63
CA LEU A 29 1.40 -14.95 1.88
C LEU A 29 1.22 -16.46 1.99
N ARG A 30 0.83 -17.13 0.91
CA ARG A 30 0.66 -18.60 0.90
C ARG A 30 1.95 -19.35 1.24
N GLN A 31 3.10 -18.79 0.82
CA GLN A 31 4.42 -19.36 1.14
C GLN A 31 4.89 -19.05 2.57
N ALA A 32 4.59 -17.85 3.07
CA ALA A 32 5.09 -17.38 4.35
C ALA A 32 4.20 -17.81 5.53
N VAL A 33 2.90 -17.90 5.34
CA VAL A 33 1.94 -18.25 6.39
C VAL A 33 1.95 -19.76 6.63
N THR A 34 2.34 -20.14 7.81
CA THR A 34 2.27 -21.53 8.27
C THR A 34 1.12 -21.69 9.27
N PRO A 35 0.51 -22.89 9.38
CA PRO A 35 -0.56 -23.14 10.36
C PRO A 35 -0.14 -22.76 11.78
N GLY A 36 -0.94 -21.92 12.42
CA GLY A 36 -0.69 -21.46 13.77
C GLY A 36 0.15 -20.21 13.94
N CYS A 37 0.76 -19.69 12.86
CA CYS A 37 1.56 -18.46 12.91
C CYS A 37 0.73 -17.21 13.21
N THR A 38 1.44 -16.14 13.57
CA THR A 38 0.88 -14.81 13.79
C THR A 38 1.25 -13.87 12.65
N VAL A 39 0.30 -13.07 12.19
CA VAL A 39 0.50 -12.12 11.08
C VAL A 39 0.15 -10.70 11.51
N THR A 40 0.91 -9.73 11.06
CA THR A 40 0.56 -8.30 11.14
C THR A 40 0.41 -7.75 9.73
N ASP A 41 -0.75 -7.14 9.45
CA ASP A 41 -1.07 -6.47 8.20
C ASP A 41 -1.04 -4.95 8.44
N ILE A 42 -0.09 -4.25 7.82
CA ILE A 42 0.10 -2.80 8.02
C ILE A 42 -0.42 -2.05 6.78
N GLY A 43 -1.35 -1.13 7.01
CA GLY A 43 -2.13 -0.50 5.95
C GLY A 43 -3.14 -1.49 5.39
N ALA A 44 -3.86 -2.16 6.30
CA ALA A 44 -4.74 -3.28 5.96
C ALA A 44 -5.89 -2.90 5.02
N GLY A 45 -6.28 -1.63 4.98
CA GLY A 45 -7.40 -1.16 4.18
C GLY A 45 -8.66 -1.95 4.48
N THR A 46 -9.25 -2.57 3.45
CA THR A 46 -10.41 -3.47 3.56
C THR A 46 -10.07 -4.87 4.04
N GLY A 47 -8.81 -5.17 4.33
CA GLY A 47 -8.38 -6.40 4.99
C GLY A 47 -8.12 -7.60 4.09
N ILE A 48 -7.94 -7.42 2.81
CA ILE A 48 -7.75 -8.56 1.89
C ILE A 48 -6.56 -9.45 2.28
N PHE A 49 -5.43 -8.87 2.70
CA PHE A 49 -4.28 -9.65 3.13
C PHE A 49 -4.50 -10.31 4.49
N SER A 50 -5.21 -9.65 5.40
CA SER A 50 -5.63 -10.22 6.68
C SER A 50 -6.53 -11.45 6.48
N LEU A 51 -7.48 -11.38 5.57
CA LEU A 51 -8.38 -12.49 5.24
C LEU A 51 -7.62 -13.66 4.59
N LEU A 52 -6.73 -13.36 3.62
CA LEU A 52 -5.86 -14.36 3.00
C LEU A 52 -4.95 -15.04 4.02
N ALA A 53 -4.36 -14.29 4.95
CA ALA A 53 -3.56 -14.86 6.04
C ALA A 53 -4.38 -15.84 6.88
N CYS A 54 -5.61 -15.50 7.25
CA CYS A 54 -6.51 -16.41 7.93
C CYS A 54 -6.83 -17.65 7.10
N GLN A 55 -7.13 -17.49 5.84
CA GLN A 55 -7.41 -18.59 4.91
C GLN A 55 -6.22 -19.56 4.79
N TYR A 56 -5.00 -19.05 4.81
CA TYR A 56 -3.77 -19.86 4.72
C TYR A 56 -3.32 -20.44 6.06
N GLY A 57 -4.03 -20.18 7.16
CA GLY A 57 -3.83 -20.88 8.42
C GLY A 57 -3.21 -20.07 9.57
N ALA A 58 -3.06 -18.74 9.41
CA ALA A 58 -2.62 -17.90 10.54
C ALA A 58 -3.57 -18.05 11.73
N ALA A 59 -3.05 -18.26 12.93
CA ALA A 59 -3.87 -18.38 14.13
C ALA A 59 -4.44 -17.03 14.56
N LYS A 60 -3.64 -15.98 14.42
CA LYS A 60 -4.02 -14.59 14.75
C LYS A 60 -3.47 -13.63 13.72
N VAL A 61 -4.28 -12.64 13.37
CA VAL A 61 -3.91 -11.53 12.51
C VAL A 61 -4.15 -10.22 13.24
N THR A 62 -3.19 -9.33 13.20
CA THR A 62 -3.38 -7.94 13.63
C THR A 62 -3.42 -7.06 12.39
N ALA A 63 -4.58 -6.51 12.09
CA ALA A 63 -4.80 -5.59 10.99
C ALA A 63 -4.72 -4.14 11.49
N ILE A 64 -3.78 -3.36 10.96
CA ILE A 64 -3.54 -1.96 11.37
C ILE A 64 -3.86 -1.06 10.18
N GLU A 65 -4.83 -0.16 10.36
CA GLU A 65 -5.29 0.75 9.30
C GLU A 65 -5.78 2.06 9.92
N PRO A 66 -5.27 3.22 9.55
CA PRO A 66 -5.73 4.49 10.10
C PRO A 66 -7.07 4.96 9.55
N ALA A 67 -7.45 4.55 8.33
CA ALA A 67 -8.66 5.01 7.67
C ALA A 67 -9.92 4.23 8.12
N ASP A 68 -11.08 4.78 7.81
CA ASP A 68 -12.38 4.17 8.09
C ASP A 68 -12.66 2.88 7.28
N ALA A 69 -11.76 2.51 6.37
CA ALA A 69 -11.77 1.23 5.68
C ALA A 69 -11.82 0.02 6.62
N VAL A 70 -11.41 0.19 7.89
CA VAL A 70 -11.56 -0.82 8.95
C VAL A 70 -13.02 -1.28 9.16
N MET A 71 -13.98 -0.47 8.76
CA MET A 71 -15.40 -0.86 8.82
C MET A 71 -15.68 -2.01 7.83
N LEU A 72 -15.21 -1.85 6.58
CA LEU A 72 -15.34 -2.90 5.57
C LEU A 72 -14.55 -4.16 5.96
N LEU A 73 -13.36 -3.98 6.53
CA LEU A 73 -12.57 -5.11 7.03
C LEU A 73 -13.34 -5.90 8.09
N ARG A 74 -14.01 -5.23 9.03
CA ARG A 74 -14.78 -5.89 10.08
C ARG A 74 -15.91 -6.73 9.49
N GLU A 75 -16.71 -6.15 8.61
CA GLU A 75 -17.81 -6.85 7.93
C GLU A 75 -17.29 -8.03 7.11
N ALA A 76 -16.19 -7.85 6.40
CA ALA A 76 -15.56 -8.91 5.62
C ALA A 76 -15.00 -10.05 6.51
N ALA A 77 -14.43 -9.72 7.67
CA ALA A 77 -13.95 -10.70 8.64
C ALA A 77 -15.13 -11.55 9.21
N GLU A 78 -16.24 -10.91 9.54
CA GLU A 78 -17.46 -11.58 9.99
C GLU A 78 -18.01 -12.49 8.89
N ALA A 79 -18.18 -11.97 7.67
CA ALA A 79 -18.72 -12.72 6.53
C ALA A 79 -17.89 -13.97 6.17
N ASN A 80 -16.59 -13.96 6.43
CA ASN A 80 -15.68 -15.09 6.19
C ASN A 80 -15.45 -15.98 7.43
N GLY A 81 -16.05 -15.67 8.58
CA GLY A 81 -15.87 -16.46 9.80
C GLY A 81 -14.50 -16.27 10.47
N TYR A 82 -13.81 -15.12 10.23
CA TYR A 82 -12.48 -14.83 10.77
C TYR A 82 -12.47 -13.74 11.85
N ALA A 83 -13.63 -13.24 12.27
CA ALA A 83 -13.74 -12.15 13.24
C ALA A 83 -12.93 -12.40 14.53
N GLU A 84 -12.97 -13.63 15.08
CA GLU A 84 -12.25 -13.99 16.29
C GLU A 84 -10.72 -14.13 16.10
N ARG A 85 -10.27 -14.21 14.84
CA ARG A 85 -8.84 -14.36 14.51
C ARG A 85 -8.19 -13.04 14.10
N ILE A 86 -8.99 -12.03 13.73
CA ILE A 86 -8.48 -10.74 13.28
C ILE A 86 -8.72 -9.67 14.32
N THR A 87 -7.65 -9.15 14.90
CA THR A 87 -7.68 -7.96 15.76
C THR A 87 -7.48 -6.72 14.92
N ILE A 88 -8.49 -5.87 14.84
CA ILE A 88 -8.45 -4.62 14.09
C ILE A 88 -7.97 -3.49 14.99
N VAL A 89 -6.93 -2.78 14.55
CA VAL A 89 -6.36 -1.61 15.22
C VAL A 89 -6.51 -0.42 14.28
N GLN A 90 -7.41 0.50 14.60
CA GLN A 90 -7.52 1.76 13.85
C GLN A 90 -6.46 2.73 14.37
N GLY A 91 -5.48 3.06 13.52
CA GLY A 91 -4.36 3.96 13.84
C GLY A 91 -3.10 3.61 13.07
N LEU A 92 -2.01 4.25 13.44
CA LEU A 92 -0.71 4.04 12.82
C LEU A 92 0.09 2.95 13.56
N SER A 93 0.91 2.20 12.82
CA SER A 93 1.67 1.07 13.39
C SER A 93 2.68 1.50 14.45
N PHE A 94 3.27 2.68 14.34
CA PHE A 94 4.25 3.19 15.33
C PHE A 94 3.61 3.73 16.61
N GLU A 95 2.32 4.00 16.62
CA GLU A 95 1.58 4.39 17.83
C GLU A 95 1.25 3.18 18.71
N ARG A 96 1.38 2.00 18.14
CA ARG A 96 1.09 0.75 18.84
C ARG A 96 2.21 0.36 19.79
N VAL A 97 1.86 0.10 21.04
CA VAL A 97 2.77 -0.57 21.98
C VAL A 97 2.97 -2.02 21.49
N PRO A 98 4.20 -2.49 21.29
CA PRO A 98 4.45 -3.85 20.86
C PRO A 98 3.87 -4.87 21.85
N GLY A 99 2.98 -5.70 21.36
CA GLY A 99 2.58 -6.93 22.05
C GLY A 99 3.46 -8.10 21.61
N GLN A 100 2.84 -9.23 21.31
CA GLN A 100 3.54 -10.35 20.67
C GLN A 100 4.01 -9.95 19.28
N LYS A 101 5.29 -10.21 18.98
CA LYS A 101 5.86 -10.01 17.63
C LYS A 101 5.25 -11.01 16.66
N ALA A 102 5.06 -10.58 15.42
CA ALA A 102 4.46 -11.39 14.37
C ALA A 102 5.51 -12.25 13.64
N ASP A 103 5.14 -13.46 13.26
CA ASP A 103 5.96 -14.33 12.43
C ASP A 103 6.02 -13.83 10.98
N VAL A 104 4.95 -13.19 10.53
CA VAL A 104 4.85 -12.59 9.20
C VAL A 104 4.31 -11.16 9.32
N ILE A 105 4.94 -10.22 8.62
CA ILE A 105 4.39 -8.88 8.39
C ILE A 105 4.12 -8.70 6.90
N VAL A 106 2.91 -8.31 6.55
CA VAL A 106 2.57 -7.86 5.20
C VAL A 106 2.25 -6.36 5.23
N ALA A 107 2.75 -5.62 4.23
CA ALA A 107 2.51 -4.19 4.12
C ALA A 107 2.54 -3.73 2.66
N ASP A 108 1.43 -3.18 2.18
CA ASP A 108 1.36 -2.58 0.84
C ASP A 108 1.08 -1.07 0.92
N ILE A 109 2.01 -0.37 1.53
CA ILE A 109 1.92 1.07 1.83
C ILE A 109 2.88 1.92 0.98
N ARG A 110 3.37 1.37 -0.13
CA ARG A 110 4.41 2.00 -0.96
C ARG A 110 3.95 3.18 -1.81
N GLY A 111 2.65 3.33 -2.00
CA GLY A 111 2.12 4.30 -2.94
C GLY A 111 2.67 4.06 -4.36
N SER A 112 3.02 5.14 -5.06
CA SER A 112 3.58 5.06 -6.42
C SER A 112 5.07 4.74 -6.45
N LEU A 113 5.81 5.17 -5.43
CA LEU A 113 7.24 4.87 -5.27
C LEU A 113 7.55 4.65 -3.78
N PRO A 114 8.36 3.64 -3.43
CA PRO A 114 8.66 3.31 -2.04
C PRO A 114 9.52 4.35 -1.32
N LEU A 115 9.98 5.39 -2.00
CA LEU A 115 10.81 6.47 -1.42
C LEU A 115 9.99 7.64 -0.87
N PHE A 116 8.67 7.65 -1.09
CA PHE A 116 7.82 8.77 -0.68
C PHE A 116 7.13 8.51 0.65
N GLU A 117 6.73 9.61 1.28
CA GLU A 117 6.00 9.63 2.54
C GLU A 117 6.75 8.89 3.66
N HIS A 118 6.01 8.12 4.45
CA HIS A 118 6.55 7.43 5.63
C HIS A 118 6.83 5.95 5.38
N HIS A 119 6.75 5.46 4.13
CA HIS A 119 6.87 4.03 3.84
C HIS A 119 8.14 3.41 4.44
N ILE A 120 9.32 3.94 4.13
CA ILE A 120 10.59 3.38 4.61
C ILE A 120 10.64 3.39 6.14
N ALA A 121 10.29 4.53 6.76
CA ALA A 121 10.30 4.66 8.21
C ALA A 121 9.34 3.65 8.87
N THR A 122 8.16 3.47 8.31
CA THR A 122 7.16 2.50 8.79
C THR A 122 7.67 1.06 8.68
N ILE A 123 8.29 0.69 7.56
CA ILE A 123 8.81 -0.67 7.36
C ILE A 123 10.02 -0.95 8.25
N VAL A 124 10.91 0.03 8.45
CA VAL A 124 12.04 -0.12 9.38
C VAL A 124 11.54 -0.33 10.80
N ASP A 125 10.62 0.52 11.25
CA ASP A 125 9.98 0.40 12.56
C ASP A 125 9.28 -0.96 12.75
N ALA A 126 8.49 -1.37 11.76
CA ALA A 126 7.79 -2.64 11.80
C ALA A 126 8.75 -3.84 11.91
N ARG A 127 9.82 -3.83 11.13
CA ARG A 127 10.86 -4.86 11.17
C ARG A 127 11.54 -4.96 12.54
N GLU A 128 11.83 -3.84 13.16
CA GLU A 128 12.55 -3.80 14.44
C GLU A 128 11.65 -4.11 15.65
N ARG A 129 10.45 -3.54 15.66
CA ARG A 129 9.55 -3.63 16.81
C ARG A 129 8.53 -4.75 16.73
N LEU A 130 7.98 -5.01 15.53
CA LEU A 130 6.81 -5.87 15.36
C LEU A 130 7.15 -7.25 14.77
N LEU A 131 8.27 -7.42 14.07
CA LEU A 131 8.65 -8.68 13.46
C LEU A 131 9.42 -9.55 14.45
N ALA A 132 9.05 -10.83 14.53
CA ALA A 132 9.76 -11.82 15.33
C ALA A 132 11.16 -12.11 14.75
N PRO A 133 12.14 -12.53 15.57
CA PRO A 133 13.41 -13.02 15.05
C PRO A 133 13.20 -14.16 14.05
N GLY A 134 13.77 -14.02 12.84
CA GLY A 134 13.58 -14.98 11.75
C GLY A 134 12.24 -14.88 11.03
N GLY A 135 11.39 -13.92 11.39
CA GLY A 135 10.11 -13.68 10.72
C GLY A 135 10.25 -13.16 9.31
N THR A 136 9.17 -13.23 8.55
CA THR A 136 9.11 -12.84 7.14
C THR A 136 8.43 -11.49 6.97
N LEU A 137 9.05 -10.60 6.20
CA LEU A 137 8.47 -9.32 5.77
C LEU A 137 8.03 -9.41 4.31
N ILE A 138 6.79 -9.05 4.01
CA ILE A 138 6.22 -9.02 2.66
C ILE A 138 5.83 -7.59 2.30
N PRO A 139 6.43 -7.00 1.26
CA PRO A 139 7.57 -7.52 0.49
C PRO A 139 8.91 -7.36 1.25
N MET A 140 9.85 -8.24 0.97
CA MET A 140 11.20 -8.15 1.53
C MET A 140 12.08 -7.10 0.86
N ARG A 141 11.80 -6.79 -0.40
CA ARG A 141 12.65 -5.94 -1.24
C ARG A 141 11.86 -5.26 -2.32
N ASP A 142 12.16 -3.98 -2.54
CA ASP A 142 11.73 -3.23 -3.70
C ASP A 142 12.91 -3.05 -4.66
N THR A 143 12.64 -3.17 -5.96
CA THR A 143 13.62 -2.90 -7.01
C THR A 143 13.10 -1.77 -7.87
N ILE A 144 13.77 -0.62 -7.81
CA ILE A 144 13.46 0.52 -8.66
C ILE A 144 14.28 0.40 -9.94
N ARG A 145 13.61 0.52 -11.07
CA ARG A 145 14.24 0.54 -12.39
C ARG A 145 13.99 1.88 -13.05
N ALA A 146 14.99 2.41 -13.74
CA ALA A 146 14.88 3.61 -14.55
C ALA A 146 15.13 3.26 -16.01
N ALA A 147 14.36 3.86 -16.90
CA ALA A 147 14.52 3.73 -18.33
C ALA A 147 14.26 5.07 -19.01
N LEU A 148 14.97 5.34 -20.09
CA LEU A 148 14.61 6.43 -20.99
C LEU A 148 13.45 5.95 -21.86
N VAL A 149 12.37 6.73 -21.89
CA VAL A 149 11.20 6.43 -22.70
C VAL A 149 10.89 7.61 -23.60
N GLN A 150 10.40 7.36 -24.81
CA GLN A 150 9.86 8.38 -25.69
C GLN A 150 8.34 8.31 -25.60
N HIS A 151 7.74 9.33 -25.01
CA HIS A 151 6.29 9.42 -24.82
C HIS A 151 5.80 10.82 -25.15
N PRO A 152 5.80 11.19 -26.46
CA PRO A 152 5.51 12.54 -26.89
C PRO A 152 4.13 13.03 -26.43
N ASP A 153 3.09 12.23 -26.55
CA ASP A 153 1.73 12.62 -26.20
C ASP A 153 1.56 12.92 -24.70
N GLY A 154 2.13 12.06 -23.84
CA GLY A 154 2.11 12.27 -22.39
C GLY A 154 2.93 13.48 -21.95
N TYR A 155 3.98 13.81 -22.67
CA TYR A 155 4.81 14.97 -22.43
C TYR A 155 4.08 16.25 -22.89
N LEU A 156 3.65 16.28 -24.15
CA LEU A 156 2.99 17.42 -24.77
C LEU A 156 1.69 17.81 -24.03
N SER A 157 0.89 16.87 -23.62
CA SER A 157 -0.36 17.15 -22.91
C SER A 157 -0.18 17.93 -21.60
N ARG A 158 1.01 17.90 -21.02
CA ARG A 158 1.35 18.62 -19.78
C ARG A 158 2.00 19.96 -20.02
N GLU A 159 2.78 20.05 -21.09
CA GLU A 159 3.53 21.26 -21.42
C GLU A 159 2.70 22.25 -22.21
N GLU A 160 1.95 21.78 -23.21
CA GLU A 160 1.16 22.64 -24.08
C GLU A 160 0.24 23.61 -23.33
N PRO A 161 -0.48 23.27 -22.27
CA PRO A 161 -1.35 24.20 -21.57
C PRO A 161 -0.61 25.46 -21.06
N TRP A 162 0.67 25.30 -20.72
CA TRP A 162 1.51 26.36 -20.19
C TRP A 162 2.17 27.22 -21.31
N LEU A 163 2.35 26.63 -22.49
CA LEU A 163 2.99 27.26 -23.63
C LEU A 163 1.96 27.87 -24.60
N ARG A 164 0.76 27.33 -24.65
CA ARG A 164 -0.34 27.89 -25.44
C ARG A 164 -0.92 29.09 -24.72
N ASN A 165 -0.57 30.25 -25.20
CA ASN A 165 -1.11 31.51 -24.68
C ASN A 165 -2.53 31.80 -25.22
N ASN A 166 -3.54 31.30 -24.51
CA ASN A 166 -4.94 31.48 -24.90
C ASN A 166 -5.56 32.81 -24.43
N TYR A 167 -4.86 33.55 -23.55
CA TYR A 167 -5.40 34.73 -22.88
C TYR A 167 -4.47 35.94 -22.99
N SER A 168 -3.50 35.92 -23.90
CA SER A 168 -2.46 36.97 -24.03
C SER A 168 -1.63 37.16 -22.72
N LEU A 169 -1.49 36.09 -21.94
CA LEU A 169 -0.68 36.06 -20.71
C LEU A 169 0.52 35.14 -20.88
N ASP A 170 1.65 35.52 -20.33
CA ASP A 170 2.80 34.64 -20.24
C ASP A 170 2.66 33.70 -19.05
N LEU A 171 2.37 32.42 -19.32
CA LEU A 171 2.24 31.35 -18.33
C LEU A 171 3.44 30.40 -18.32
N SER A 172 4.55 30.77 -19.00
CA SER A 172 5.75 29.93 -19.14
C SER A 172 6.38 29.54 -17.80
N ALA A 173 6.15 30.30 -16.75
CA ALA A 173 6.57 29.92 -15.39
C ALA A 173 6.01 28.56 -14.97
N GLY A 174 4.76 28.24 -15.32
CA GLY A 174 4.15 26.95 -15.01
C GLY A 174 4.78 25.78 -15.76
N HIS A 175 5.28 26.01 -16.98
CA HIS A 175 6.01 24.99 -17.74
C HIS A 175 7.21 24.41 -16.96
N ARG A 176 8.00 25.26 -16.30
CA ARG A 176 9.16 24.82 -15.49
C ARG A 176 8.77 23.88 -14.33
N TYR A 177 7.60 24.07 -13.78
CA TYR A 177 7.06 23.16 -12.76
C TYR A 177 6.51 21.88 -13.38
N ALA A 178 5.78 22.00 -14.50
CA ALA A 178 5.18 20.87 -15.20
C ALA A 178 6.23 19.83 -15.64
N VAL A 179 7.34 20.26 -16.22
CA VAL A 179 8.44 19.38 -16.68
C VAL A 179 9.21 18.73 -15.53
N ASN A 180 9.15 19.29 -14.33
CA ASN A 180 9.80 18.74 -13.13
C ASN A 180 8.82 18.00 -12.21
N THR A 181 7.60 17.74 -12.68
CA THR A 181 6.61 17.00 -11.91
C THR A 181 6.56 15.55 -12.38
N TRP A 182 6.70 14.64 -11.45
CA TRP A 182 6.50 13.22 -11.77
C TRP A 182 5.01 12.85 -11.74
N SER A 183 4.68 11.80 -12.45
CA SER A 183 3.31 11.30 -12.50
C SER A 183 3.26 9.82 -12.79
N LYS A 184 2.21 9.19 -12.33
CA LYS A 184 1.92 7.80 -12.68
C LYS A 184 1.42 7.74 -14.12
N VAL A 185 2.06 6.95 -14.96
CA VAL A 185 1.58 6.61 -16.30
C VAL A 185 1.49 5.10 -16.43
N SER A 186 0.48 4.62 -17.16
CA SER A 186 0.41 3.22 -17.56
C SER A 186 0.96 3.14 -18.98
N LEU A 187 2.02 2.41 -19.18
CA LEU A 187 2.51 2.05 -20.50
C LEU A 187 1.65 0.88 -20.98
N GLN A 188 0.92 1.07 -22.08
CA GLN A 188 0.18 0.02 -22.77
C GLN A 188 1.13 -0.76 -23.66
#